data_3076b3fa6ea47ce7212dc74ee4b01c02
#
_entry.id   3076b3fa6ea47ce7212dc74ee4b01c02
#
_cell.length_a   1.000
_cell.length_b   1.000
_cell.length_c   1.000
_cell.angle_alpha   90.00
_cell.angle_beta   90.00
_cell.angle_gamma   90.00
#
_symmetry.space_group_name_H-M   'P 1'
#
loop_
_entity.id
_entity.type
_entity.pdbx_description
1 polymer ?
#
loop_
_entity_poly.entity_id
_entity_poly.type
_entity_poly.pdbx_seq_one_letter_code
_entity_poly.pdbx_strand_id
1 'polypeptide(L)'
;MAEKFVPFERVVVVGLDGLSWETVESLTTDNSMASLPALMRKSNCGTLKATPHQNSTAAWTSILCGSSPGEHGILGPLRFDSAQAQLRGNDSHSAPLETVLERLSKYGVSTGSIFLPRTYPPLELFEGYTISGSDTPSVQSQFTYPADLREDVLSLSPELKMNLEDAWSNESGEPVLAQNIERAIASVDLLERLAIHQQRDAPARLQFVSLQAVSVVLRRLCREYLNSKGGGGDVKRGELFRKFFRRCDQMLNRVLGIHSSSSASQRFRPASQPGPRTLRIIVSSFGYGPQRGRISVNAFLQKWGLFKSIGALMRVSRRLFLMTQDASQARKPELEIEWSQTQAFQPFYGPCGYVYLNLRGREKSGIVPSGRYDEVRDSVMARFSAEKIPGSDELLFQSVERGEDIYAQKIELNLPDIVLVPAPGFELVSALNAVELSSGCGGVPQAGGIYLIEGPDVMVSPKHGGIAELADLAPTILAALGQPIPSSMTGRPMVEIFMPSPKVLRGN
;
A
#
# COMPACT_ATOMS: atom_id res chain seq x y z
N MET A 1 -38.91 -12.47 -17.67
CA MET A 1 -38.51 -11.22 -16.99
C MET A 1 -37.01 -11.32 -16.76
N ALA A 2 -36.23 -10.31 -17.14
CA ALA A 2 -34.79 -10.30 -16.82
C ALA A 2 -34.62 -10.28 -15.30
N GLU A 3 -33.81 -11.18 -14.77
CA GLU A 3 -33.48 -11.18 -13.34
C GLU A 3 -32.87 -9.85 -12.95
N LYS A 4 -33.34 -9.30 -11.82
CA LYS A 4 -32.87 -8.03 -11.30
C LYS A 4 -31.73 -8.27 -10.32
N PHE A 5 -30.66 -7.48 -10.41
CA PHE A 5 -29.56 -7.52 -9.44
C PHE A 5 -30.10 -7.29 -8.01
N VAL A 6 -29.67 -8.14 -7.10
CA VAL A 6 -29.94 -8.02 -5.67
C VAL A 6 -28.66 -7.56 -4.98
N PRO A 7 -28.65 -6.39 -4.31
CA PRO A 7 -27.47 -5.92 -3.61
C PRO A 7 -26.94 -6.90 -2.57
N PHE A 8 -25.63 -6.88 -2.35
CA PHE A 8 -25.03 -7.65 -1.27
C PHE A 8 -25.40 -7.06 0.09
N GLU A 9 -25.66 -7.94 1.04
CA GLU A 9 -25.93 -7.56 2.43
C GLU A 9 -24.64 -7.22 3.16
N ARG A 10 -23.52 -7.84 2.72
CA ARG A 10 -22.20 -7.68 3.32
C ARG A 10 -21.09 -7.71 2.27
N VAL A 11 -20.05 -6.89 2.51
CA VAL A 11 -18.80 -6.92 1.75
C VAL A 11 -17.63 -7.05 2.72
N VAL A 12 -16.74 -8.01 2.50
CA VAL A 12 -15.50 -8.18 3.28
C VAL A 12 -14.32 -8.06 2.34
N VAL A 13 -13.43 -7.10 2.62
CA VAL A 13 -12.22 -6.85 1.83
C VAL A 13 -11.00 -7.18 2.67
N VAL A 14 -10.14 -8.07 2.17
CA VAL A 14 -8.87 -8.42 2.83
C VAL A 14 -7.71 -7.97 1.97
N GLY A 15 -6.90 -7.06 2.50
CA GLY A 15 -5.70 -6.53 1.88
C GLY A 15 -4.45 -7.34 2.27
N LEU A 16 -3.71 -7.79 1.26
CA LEU A 16 -2.49 -8.58 1.38
C LEU A 16 -1.40 -7.98 0.49
N ASP A 17 -1.04 -6.73 0.74
CA ASP A 17 -0.10 -5.99 -0.10
C ASP A 17 1.23 -6.73 -0.30
N GLY A 18 1.66 -6.75 -1.53
CA GLY A 18 2.91 -7.37 -1.95
C GLY A 18 2.74 -8.67 -2.74
N LEU A 19 1.54 -9.25 -2.81
CA LEU A 19 1.29 -10.43 -3.63
C LEU A 19 1.17 -10.06 -5.12
N SER A 20 2.05 -10.64 -5.94
CA SER A 20 1.89 -10.71 -7.39
C SER A 20 1.33 -12.07 -7.80
N TRP A 21 0.88 -12.21 -9.04
CA TRP A 21 0.45 -13.51 -9.58
C TRP A 21 1.58 -14.55 -9.54
N GLU A 22 2.83 -14.17 -9.81
CA GLU A 22 4.00 -15.03 -9.70
C GLU A 22 4.16 -15.58 -8.27
N THR A 23 4.03 -14.71 -7.27
CA THR A 23 4.10 -15.11 -5.86
C THR A 23 2.93 -16.03 -5.50
N VAL A 24 1.71 -15.71 -5.91
CA VAL A 24 0.50 -16.55 -5.69
C VAL A 24 0.67 -17.93 -6.31
N GLU A 25 1.11 -18.02 -7.56
CA GLU A 25 1.37 -19.30 -8.23
C GLU A 25 2.43 -20.12 -7.50
N SER A 26 3.47 -19.44 -7.02
CA SER A 26 4.51 -20.07 -6.22
C SER A 26 3.97 -20.67 -4.92
N LEU A 27 3.20 -19.88 -4.15
CA LEU A 27 2.63 -20.26 -2.85
C LEU A 27 1.55 -21.35 -2.98
N THR A 28 0.84 -21.39 -4.10
CA THR A 28 -0.15 -22.44 -4.37
C THR A 28 0.49 -23.73 -4.83
N THR A 29 1.57 -23.65 -5.61
CA THR A 29 2.31 -24.83 -6.10
C THR A 29 3.01 -25.59 -4.97
N ASP A 30 3.56 -24.89 -3.97
CA ASP A 30 4.22 -25.54 -2.83
C ASP A 30 3.28 -25.77 -1.63
N ASN A 31 1.97 -25.59 -1.81
CA ASN A 31 0.94 -25.73 -0.78
C ASN A 31 1.09 -24.82 0.45
N SER A 32 1.81 -23.72 0.33
CA SER A 32 1.89 -22.71 1.39
C SER A 32 0.59 -21.93 1.56
N MET A 33 -0.19 -21.79 0.46
CA MET A 33 -1.56 -21.28 0.47
C MET A 33 -2.50 -22.29 -0.22
N ALA A 34 -2.72 -23.43 0.43
CA ALA A 34 -3.38 -24.59 -0.13
C ALA A 34 -4.88 -24.38 -0.44
N SER A 35 -5.54 -23.46 0.25
CA SER A 35 -6.96 -23.15 0.04
C SER A 35 -7.21 -22.16 -1.10
N LEU A 36 -6.23 -21.34 -1.42
CA LEU A 36 -6.36 -20.27 -2.41
C LEU A 36 -6.76 -20.77 -3.81
N PRO A 37 -6.24 -21.90 -4.34
CA PRO A 37 -6.70 -22.45 -5.63
C PRO A 37 -8.20 -22.77 -5.68
N ALA A 38 -8.77 -23.23 -4.57
CA ALA A 38 -10.19 -23.52 -4.50
C ALA A 38 -11.05 -22.26 -4.53
N LEU A 39 -10.57 -21.19 -3.88
CA LEU A 39 -11.19 -19.88 -3.91
C LEU A 39 -11.10 -19.26 -5.32
N MET A 40 -9.93 -19.31 -5.94
CA MET A 40 -9.71 -18.79 -7.30
C MET A 40 -10.64 -19.40 -8.33
N ARG A 41 -10.91 -20.71 -8.23
CA ARG A 41 -11.87 -21.39 -9.12
C ARG A 41 -13.32 -20.91 -9.01
N LYS A 42 -13.66 -20.17 -7.97
CA LYS A 42 -15.00 -19.60 -7.72
C LYS A 42 -15.03 -18.08 -7.83
N SER A 43 -13.91 -17.47 -8.15
CA SER A 43 -13.72 -16.02 -8.14
C SER A 43 -13.61 -15.44 -9.54
N ASN A 44 -13.93 -14.17 -9.65
CA ASN A 44 -13.42 -13.31 -10.71
C ASN A 44 -12.03 -12.83 -10.29
N CYS A 45 -11.01 -13.22 -11.04
CA CYS A 45 -9.62 -12.93 -10.74
C CYS A 45 -9.00 -12.03 -11.81
N GLY A 46 -8.13 -11.12 -11.40
CA GLY A 46 -7.44 -10.27 -12.36
C GLY A 46 -6.27 -9.50 -11.73
N THR A 47 -5.65 -8.69 -12.55
CA THR A 47 -4.53 -7.84 -12.15
C THR A 47 -5.04 -6.46 -11.77
N LEU A 48 -4.60 -5.95 -10.62
CA LEU A 48 -4.72 -4.55 -10.26
C LEU A 48 -3.53 -3.79 -10.82
N LYS A 49 -3.81 -2.87 -11.72
CA LYS A 49 -2.80 -1.99 -12.27
C LYS A 49 -2.46 -0.95 -11.20
N ALA A 50 -1.30 -1.14 -10.57
CA ALA A 50 -0.73 -0.11 -9.73
C ALA A 50 -0.35 1.09 -10.62
N THR A 51 -0.68 2.28 -10.15
CA THR A 51 -0.01 3.50 -10.63
C THR A 51 1.49 3.37 -10.38
N PRO A 52 2.36 4.26 -10.90
CA PRO A 52 3.79 4.23 -10.59
C PRO A 52 4.08 4.17 -9.07
N HIS A 53 3.12 4.57 -8.23
CA HIS A 53 3.24 4.65 -6.76
C HIS A 53 2.96 3.31 -6.06
N GLN A 54 3.88 2.37 -6.16
CA GLN A 54 3.77 1.02 -5.59
C GLN A 54 4.06 1.03 -4.08
N ASN A 55 3.26 1.76 -3.32
CA ASN A 55 3.32 1.80 -1.85
C ASN A 55 1.91 1.79 -1.26
N SER A 56 1.77 1.20 -0.08
CA SER A 56 0.46 1.01 0.56
C SER A 56 -0.28 2.33 0.79
N THR A 57 0.40 3.43 1.16
CA THR A 57 -0.26 4.71 1.45
C THR A 57 -0.97 5.27 0.22
N ALA A 58 -0.27 5.40 -0.92
CA ALA A 58 -0.85 5.91 -2.16
C ALA A 58 -1.92 4.95 -2.71
N ALA A 59 -1.60 3.65 -2.74
CA ALA A 59 -2.47 2.62 -3.28
C ALA A 59 -3.80 2.52 -2.51
N TRP A 60 -3.75 2.46 -1.17
CA TRP A 60 -4.96 2.42 -0.35
C TRP A 60 -5.75 3.72 -0.40
N THR A 61 -5.09 4.88 -0.57
CA THR A 61 -5.82 6.13 -0.83
C THR A 61 -6.60 6.03 -2.14
N SER A 62 -5.99 5.52 -3.22
CA SER A 62 -6.69 5.30 -4.49
C SER A 62 -7.86 4.32 -4.36
N ILE A 63 -7.66 3.20 -3.64
CA ILE A 63 -8.71 2.20 -3.38
C ILE A 63 -9.87 2.81 -2.59
N LEU A 64 -9.58 3.58 -1.54
CA LEU A 64 -10.59 4.11 -0.64
C LEU A 64 -11.34 5.32 -1.21
N CYS A 65 -10.63 6.21 -1.93
CA CYS A 65 -11.24 7.39 -2.52
C CYS A 65 -11.83 7.14 -3.92
N GLY A 66 -11.55 5.97 -4.53
CA GLY A 66 -12.00 5.67 -5.90
C GLY A 66 -11.45 6.65 -6.94
N SER A 67 -10.22 7.13 -6.77
CA SER A 67 -9.59 8.16 -7.60
C SER A 67 -8.08 7.97 -7.71
N SER A 68 -7.45 8.65 -8.67
CA SER A 68 -6.02 8.54 -8.95
C SER A 68 -5.15 9.40 -8.01
N PRO A 69 -3.83 9.15 -7.91
CA PRO A 69 -2.89 10.01 -7.18
C PRO A 69 -2.87 11.47 -7.65
N GLY A 70 -3.13 11.73 -8.94
CA GLY A 70 -3.27 13.09 -9.45
C GLY A 70 -4.49 13.84 -8.92
N GLU A 71 -5.51 13.12 -8.44
CA GLU A 71 -6.74 13.70 -7.90
C GLU A 71 -6.71 13.80 -6.37
N HIS A 72 -6.18 12.79 -5.67
CA HIS A 72 -6.11 12.82 -4.21
C HIS A 72 -4.78 13.36 -3.65
N GLY A 73 -3.73 13.54 -4.47
CA GLY A 73 -2.46 14.16 -4.08
C GLY A 73 -1.53 13.36 -3.17
N ILE A 74 -1.85 12.10 -2.89
CA ILE A 74 -1.08 11.26 -1.98
C ILE A 74 -0.17 10.33 -2.79
N LEU A 75 1.15 10.56 -2.71
CA LEU A 75 2.17 9.77 -3.41
C LEU A 75 2.87 8.75 -2.49
N GLY A 76 2.70 8.89 -1.18
CA GLY A 76 3.34 8.04 -0.19
C GLY A 76 3.07 8.51 1.24
N PRO A 77 3.78 7.98 2.23
CA PRO A 77 3.60 8.36 3.63
C PRO A 77 4.04 9.78 3.95
N LEU A 78 4.86 10.38 3.08
CA LEU A 78 5.35 11.75 3.22
C LEU A 78 4.95 12.59 2.00
N ARG A 79 4.80 13.90 2.22
CA ARG A 79 4.66 14.92 1.18
C ARG A 79 5.67 16.04 1.40
N PHE A 80 6.07 16.68 0.31
CA PHE A 80 6.91 17.86 0.36
C PHE A 80 6.04 19.12 0.44
N ASP A 81 6.28 19.96 1.45
CA ASP A 81 5.69 21.28 1.60
C ASP A 81 6.68 22.32 1.03
N SER A 82 6.43 22.78 -0.18
CA SER A 82 7.32 23.73 -0.89
C SER A 82 7.40 25.08 -0.21
N ALA A 83 6.28 25.55 0.37
CA ALA A 83 6.21 26.84 1.06
C ALA A 83 7.06 26.87 2.33
N GLN A 84 7.23 25.74 3.00
CA GLN A 84 8.05 25.61 4.20
C GLN A 84 9.41 24.94 3.93
N ALA A 85 9.62 24.35 2.76
CA ALA A 85 10.76 23.51 2.40
C ALA A 85 10.96 22.35 3.39
N GLN A 86 9.89 21.67 3.77
CA GLN A 86 9.85 20.62 4.79
C GLN A 86 9.08 19.40 4.33
N LEU A 87 9.39 18.23 4.93
CA LEU A 87 8.56 17.03 4.81
C LEU A 87 7.45 17.06 5.85
N ARG A 88 6.26 16.62 5.42
CA ARG A 88 5.11 16.38 6.29
C ARG A 88 4.61 14.96 6.12
N GLY A 89 4.17 14.33 7.20
CA GLY A 89 3.43 13.07 7.14
C GLY A 89 2.07 13.24 6.47
N ASN A 90 1.66 12.23 5.75
CA ASN A 90 0.29 12.10 5.29
C ASN A 90 -0.52 11.28 6.32
N ASP A 91 -1.70 11.76 6.66
CA ASP A 91 -2.64 11.18 7.62
C ASP A 91 -4.04 10.99 7.00
N SER A 92 -5.02 10.53 7.76
CA SER A 92 -6.38 10.27 7.26
C SER A 92 -7.06 11.51 6.66
N HIS A 93 -6.67 12.72 7.04
CA HIS A 93 -7.23 13.99 6.58
C HIS A 93 -6.43 14.66 5.46
N SER A 94 -5.32 14.06 5.03
CA SER A 94 -4.42 14.69 4.05
C SER A 94 -4.93 14.65 2.60
N ALA A 95 -5.84 13.73 2.27
CA ALA A 95 -6.50 13.72 0.97
C ALA A 95 -7.74 14.64 0.98
N PRO A 96 -7.98 15.43 -0.07
CA PRO A 96 -9.15 16.29 -0.15
C PRO A 96 -10.44 15.55 -0.52
N LEU A 97 -10.38 14.23 -0.69
CA LEU A 97 -11.47 13.37 -1.12
C LEU A 97 -11.93 12.45 0.00
N GLU A 98 -13.24 12.27 0.10
CA GLU A 98 -13.84 11.32 1.04
C GLU A 98 -13.58 9.87 0.62
N THR A 99 -13.37 9.03 1.61
CA THR A 99 -13.23 7.58 1.41
C THR A 99 -14.59 6.90 1.25
N VAL A 100 -14.60 5.69 0.70
CA VAL A 100 -15.80 4.83 0.64
C VAL A 100 -16.37 4.54 2.04
N LEU A 101 -15.53 4.47 3.07
CA LEU A 101 -15.94 4.27 4.46
C LEU A 101 -16.76 5.46 4.96
N GLU A 102 -16.25 6.68 4.80
CA GLU A 102 -16.94 7.92 5.20
C GLU A 102 -18.22 8.13 4.38
N ARG A 103 -18.17 7.84 3.08
CA ARG A 103 -19.33 7.97 2.20
C ARG A 103 -20.46 7.02 2.61
N LEU A 104 -20.15 5.75 2.85
CA LEU A 104 -21.13 4.78 3.32
C LEU A 104 -21.68 5.13 4.70
N SER A 105 -20.81 5.60 5.60
CA SER A 105 -21.21 6.11 6.91
C SER A 105 -22.27 7.24 6.77
N LYS A 106 -22.07 8.20 5.86
CA LYS A 106 -23.05 9.25 5.54
C LYS A 106 -24.36 8.71 4.96
N TYR A 107 -24.32 7.56 4.29
CA TYR A 107 -25.53 6.90 3.78
C TYR A 107 -26.22 6.01 4.84
N GLY A 108 -25.78 6.04 6.10
CA GLY A 108 -26.31 5.20 7.17
C GLY A 108 -25.96 3.71 7.02
N VAL A 109 -24.87 3.41 6.32
CA VAL A 109 -24.37 2.04 6.14
C VAL A 109 -23.19 1.81 7.08
N SER A 110 -23.31 0.82 7.97
CA SER A 110 -22.27 0.48 8.93
C SER A 110 -20.98 0.01 8.22
N THR A 111 -19.84 0.58 8.63
CA THR A 111 -18.54 0.27 8.05
C THR A 111 -17.50 0.01 9.13
N GLY A 112 -16.54 -0.87 8.85
CA GLY A 112 -15.46 -1.17 9.77
C GLY A 112 -14.13 -1.32 9.07
N SER A 113 -13.04 -0.89 9.73
CA SER A 113 -11.68 -1.06 9.23
C SER A 113 -10.73 -1.53 10.32
N ILE A 114 -9.85 -2.49 9.97
CA ILE A 114 -8.85 -3.06 10.86
C ILE A 114 -7.48 -2.96 10.20
N PHE A 115 -6.58 -2.18 10.82
CA PHE A 115 -5.20 -1.94 10.42
C PHE A 115 -5.04 -1.43 8.97
N LEU A 116 -6.06 -0.75 8.47
CA LEU A 116 -6.02 -0.19 7.12
C LEU A 116 -5.06 1.01 7.07
N PRO A 117 -4.18 1.11 6.07
CA PRO A 117 -3.37 2.31 5.86
C PRO A 117 -4.25 3.56 5.65
N ARG A 118 -3.78 4.72 6.07
CA ARG A 118 -4.51 5.99 5.90
C ARG A 118 -5.75 6.14 6.76
N THR A 119 -5.80 5.45 7.91
CA THR A 119 -6.91 5.56 8.87
C THR A 119 -6.50 6.16 10.21
N TYR A 120 -5.29 6.75 10.31
CA TYR A 120 -4.88 7.51 11.49
C TYR A 120 -4.83 9.01 11.17
N PRO A 121 -5.37 9.92 12.04
CA PRO A 121 -6.29 9.64 13.16
C PRO A 121 -7.51 8.80 12.75
N PRO A 122 -8.11 8.02 13.70
CA PRO A 122 -9.18 7.10 13.36
C PRO A 122 -10.40 7.83 12.78
N LEU A 123 -10.96 7.28 11.70
CA LEU A 123 -12.17 7.81 11.09
C LEU A 123 -13.36 7.61 12.03
N GLU A 124 -14.14 8.65 12.25
CA GLU A 124 -15.38 8.60 13.02
C GLU A 124 -16.52 8.13 12.10
N LEU A 125 -16.94 6.88 12.26
CA LEU A 125 -17.88 6.23 11.36
C LEU A 125 -19.24 6.02 12.07
N PHE A 126 -20.34 6.37 11.42
CA PHE A 126 -21.69 6.11 11.91
C PHE A 126 -21.93 4.59 12.01
N GLU A 127 -22.36 4.11 13.18
CA GLU A 127 -22.58 2.69 13.47
C GLU A 127 -21.42 1.80 12.98
N GLY A 128 -20.17 2.30 13.12
CA GLY A 128 -18.99 1.65 12.58
C GLY A 128 -17.83 1.69 13.55
N TYR A 129 -16.69 1.15 13.08
CA TYR A 129 -15.45 1.16 13.86
C TYR A 129 -14.21 1.34 12.97
N THR A 130 -13.19 1.94 13.57
CA THR A 130 -11.84 2.06 12.99
C THR A 130 -10.81 1.56 13.99
N ILE A 131 -9.96 0.63 13.57
CA ILE A 131 -8.69 0.30 14.22
C ILE A 131 -7.61 0.72 13.24
N SER A 132 -6.95 1.85 13.51
CA SER A 132 -6.00 2.49 12.59
C SER A 132 -4.80 1.61 12.27
N GLY A 133 -4.22 1.81 11.08
CA GLY A 133 -3.10 1.04 10.56
C GLY A 133 -1.72 1.49 11.04
N SER A 134 -0.70 1.14 10.25
CA SER A 134 0.73 1.33 10.55
C SER A 134 1.20 2.79 10.55
N ASP A 135 0.38 3.71 10.10
CA ASP A 135 0.58 5.17 10.16
C ASP A 135 0.30 5.75 11.56
N THR A 136 -0.21 4.94 12.48
CA THR A 136 -0.37 5.30 13.89
C THR A 136 1.01 5.47 14.57
N PRO A 137 1.31 6.63 15.19
CA PRO A 137 2.63 6.89 15.75
C PRO A 137 3.03 5.95 16.89
N SER A 138 2.08 5.56 17.73
CA SER A 138 2.32 4.63 18.85
C SER A 138 1.01 4.05 19.40
N VAL A 139 1.12 2.98 20.20
CA VAL A 139 -0.02 2.38 20.91
C VAL A 139 -0.59 3.28 22.02
N GLN A 140 0.13 4.32 22.43
CA GLN A 140 -0.33 5.34 23.38
C GLN A 140 -1.24 6.37 22.70
N SER A 141 -1.16 6.51 21.38
CA SER A 141 -2.06 7.37 20.62
C SER A 141 -3.49 6.82 20.65
N GLN A 142 -4.48 7.69 20.45
CA GLN A 142 -5.84 7.24 20.18
C GLN A 142 -5.90 6.71 18.76
N PHE A 143 -5.94 5.38 18.59
CA PHE A 143 -5.90 4.71 17.27
C PHE A 143 -7.17 3.93 16.94
N THR A 144 -8.21 4.06 17.77
CA THR A 144 -9.49 3.39 17.55
C THR A 144 -10.66 4.37 17.58
N TYR A 145 -11.71 4.04 16.85
CA TYR A 145 -13.05 4.59 17.00
C TYR A 145 -14.06 3.42 17.01
N PRO A 146 -14.96 3.31 17.99
CA PRO A 146 -15.01 4.13 19.21
C PRO A 146 -13.73 4.05 20.06
N ALA A 147 -13.56 5.01 20.97
CA ALA A 147 -12.32 5.15 21.73
C ALA A 147 -12.05 3.98 22.70
N ASP A 148 -13.08 3.41 23.28
CA ASP A 148 -13.06 2.27 24.20
C ASP A 148 -12.59 0.97 23.54
N LEU A 149 -12.80 0.81 22.23
CA LEU A 149 -12.27 -0.33 21.47
C LEU A 149 -10.75 -0.51 21.61
N ARG A 150 -10.00 0.56 21.97
CA ARG A 150 -8.57 0.50 22.22
C ARG A 150 -8.20 -0.48 23.34
N GLU A 151 -8.98 -0.50 24.42
CA GLU A 151 -8.73 -1.40 25.55
C GLU A 151 -8.90 -2.86 25.14
N ASP A 152 -9.91 -3.16 24.33
CA ASP A 152 -10.14 -4.50 23.80
C ASP A 152 -8.97 -4.95 22.91
N VAL A 153 -8.49 -4.08 22.01
CA VAL A 153 -7.33 -4.38 21.14
C VAL A 153 -6.09 -4.67 21.98
N LEU A 154 -5.78 -3.83 22.98
CA LEU A 154 -4.60 -3.97 23.83
C LEU A 154 -4.71 -5.18 24.76
N SER A 155 -5.91 -5.56 25.21
CA SER A 155 -6.12 -6.77 26.00
C SER A 155 -5.81 -8.05 25.22
N LEU A 156 -6.11 -8.04 23.90
CA LEU A 156 -5.81 -9.16 23.00
C LEU A 156 -4.32 -9.25 22.63
N SER A 157 -3.60 -8.12 22.66
CA SER A 157 -2.16 -8.07 22.35
C SER A 157 -1.46 -6.95 23.13
N PRO A 158 -1.06 -7.21 24.40
CA PRO A 158 -0.35 -6.21 25.21
C PRO A 158 0.97 -5.74 24.59
N GLU A 159 1.61 -6.56 23.76
CA GLU A 159 2.87 -6.26 23.08
C GLU A 159 2.67 -5.72 21.66
N LEU A 160 1.48 -5.23 21.32
CA LEU A 160 1.17 -4.70 20.00
C LEU A 160 2.19 -3.66 19.54
N LYS A 161 2.71 -3.82 18.35
CA LYS A 161 3.48 -2.81 17.61
C LYS A 161 2.66 -2.34 16.42
N MET A 162 2.40 -1.05 16.35
CA MET A 162 1.60 -0.48 15.26
C MET A 162 2.27 -0.65 13.91
N ASN A 163 3.59 -0.55 13.87
CA ASN A 163 4.39 -0.75 12.67
C ASN A 163 5.31 -1.97 12.82
N LEU A 164 5.05 -3.03 12.06
CA LEU A 164 5.84 -4.25 12.08
C LEU A 164 7.24 -4.05 11.47
N GLU A 165 7.43 -3.12 10.54
CA GLU A 165 8.76 -2.78 9.99
C GLU A 165 9.70 -2.28 11.10
N ASP A 166 9.20 -1.45 12.02
CA ASP A 166 9.98 -0.94 13.15
C ASP A 166 10.24 -2.02 14.20
N ALA A 167 9.35 -3.01 14.27
CA ALA A 167 9.49 -4.16 15.17
C ALA A 167 10.42 -5.25 14.62
N TRP A 168 10.79 -5.18 13.33
CA TRP A 168 11.66 -6.15 12.69
C TRP A 168 13.12 -5.87 13.05
N SER A 169 13.78 -6.81 13.77
CA SER A 169 15.19 -6.68 14.07
C SER A 169 16.04 -6.82 12.79
N ASN A 170 16.95 -5.88 12.60
CA ASN A 170 17.91 -5.88 11.49
C ASN A 170 19.20 -6.67 11.81
N GLU A 171 19.31 -7.27 13.00
CA GLU A 171 20.41 -8.16 13.32
C GLU A 171 20.38 -9.37 12.39
N SER A 172 21.57 -9.86 12.04
CA SER A 172 21.74 -11.01 11.15
C SER A 172 21.74 -12.32 11.93
N GLY A 173 21.21 -13.38 11.34
CA GLY A 173 21.22 -14.73 11.87
C GLY A 173 19.86 -15.44 11.82
N GLU A 174 19.90 -16.78 11.71
CA GLU A 174 18.68 -17.60 11.67
C GLU A 174 17.77 -17.45 12.89
N PRO A 175 18.28 -17.39 14.14
CA PRO A 175 17.42 -17.25 15.32
C PRO A 175 16.65 -15.92 15.31
N VAL A 176 17.29 -14.84 14.86
CA VAL A 176 16.65 -13.51 14.78
C VAL A 176 15.59 -13.49 13.68
N LEU A 177 15.88 -14.09 12.53
CA LEU A 177 14.90 -14.21 11.46
C LEU A 177 13.69 -15.05 11.89
N ALA A 178 13.91 -16.17 12.57
CA ALA A 178 12.84 -17.00 13.11
C ALA A 178 11.95 -16.18 14.07
N GLN A 179 12.56 -15.42 14.99
CA GLN A 179 11.83 -14.54 15.90
C GLN A 179 11.03 -13.46 15.17
N ASN A 180 11.60 -12.86 14.13
CA ASN A 180 10.88 -11.88 13.31
C ASN A 180 9.66 -12.50 12.60
N ILE A 181 9.78 -13.73 12.11
CA ILE A 181 8.65 -14.46 11.50
C ILE A 181 7.60 -14.81 12.56
N GLU A 182 7.97 -15.20 13.78
CA GLU A 182 7.00 -15.43 14.85
C GLU A 182 6.23 -14.14 15.20
N ARG A 183 6.89 -12.98 15.23
CA ARG A 183 6.22 -11.67 15.39
C ARG A 183 5.24 -11.38 14.25
N ALA A 184 5.65 -11.68 13.01
CA ALA A 184 4.75 -11.55 11.86
C ALA A 184 3.53 -12.48 11.98
N ILE A 185 3.73 -13.74 12.41
CA ILE A 185 2.64 -14.70 12.67
C ILE A 185 1.72 -14.18 13.79
N ALA A 186 2.27 -13.65 14.88
CA ALA A 186 1.49 -13.08 15.97
C ALA A 186 0.59 -11.90 15.49
N SER A 187 1.05 -11.11 14.53
CA SER A 187 0.23 -10.06 13.92
C SER A 187 -0.92 -10.62 13.06
N VAL A 188 -0.72 -11.77 12.39
CA VAL A 188 -1.81 -12.49 11.69
C VAL A 188 -2.84 -13.01 12.69
N ASP A 189 -2.38 -13.56 13.82
CA ASP A 189 -3.25 -14.09 14.90
C ASP A 189 -4.10 -12.99 15.52
N LEU A 190 -3.51 -11.82 15.77
CA LEU A 190 -4.24 -10.67 16.30
C LEU A 190 -5.29 -10.18 15.30
N LEU A 191 -4.89 -9.99 14.04
CA LEU A 191 -5.80 -9.54 12.98
C LEU A 191 -7.00 -10.48 12.84
N GLU A 192 -6.77 -11.79 12.83
CA GLU A 192 -7.83 -12.80 12.75
C GLU A 192 -8.81 -12.69 13.93
N ARG A 193 -8.27 -12.61 15.15
CA ARG A 193 -9.11 -12.47 16.37
C ARG A 193 -9.94 -11.20 16.33
N LEU A 194 -9.35 -10.06 15.98
CA LEU A 194 -10.06 -8.79 15.87
C LEU A 194 -11.13 -8.84 14.76
N ALA A 195 -10.80 -9.38 13.58
CA ALA A 195 -11.74 -9.46 12.47
C ALA A 195 -12.95 -10.32 12.83
N ILE A 196 -12.74 -11.49 13.44
CA ILE A 196 -13.82 -12.40 13.84
C ILE A 196 -14.64 -11.81 15.01
N HIS A 197 -13.99 -11.17 15.97
CA HIS A 197 -14.66 -10.51 17.09
C HIS A 197 -15.60 -9.42 16.57
N GLN A 198 -15.09 -8.51 15.74
CA GLN A 198 -15.92 -7.45 15.15
C GLN A 198 -17.03 -7.99 14.25
N GLN A 199 -16.78 -9.09 13.52
CA GLN A 199 -17.82 -9.74 12.71
C GLN A 199 -18.97 -10.31 13.53
N ARG A 200 -18.70 -10.71 14.77
CA ARG A 200 -19.69 -11.26 15.68
C ARG A 200 -20.42 -10.18 16.48
N ASP A 201 -19.68 -9.24 17.05
CA ASP A 201 -20.19 -8.34 18.08
C ASP A 201 -20.59 -6.96 17.53
N ALA A 202 -19.96 -6.51 16.44
CA ALA A 202 -20.27 -5.26 15.73
C ALA A 202 -20.24 -5.48 14.20
N PRO A 203 -21.15 -6.30 13.62
CA PRO A 203 -21.10 -6.69 12.22
C PRO A 203 -21.34 -5.48 11.31
N ALA A 204 -20.30 -5.05 10.60
CA ALA A 204 -20.38 -4.02 9.59
C ALA A 204 -20.83 -4.58 8.24
N ARG A 205 -21.61 -3.81 7.47
CA ARG A 205 -21.98 -4.16 6.09
C ARG A 205 -20.78 -4.10 5.14
N LEU A 206 -19.84 -3.18 5.36
CA LEU A 206 -18.53 -3.17 4.71
C LEU A 206 -17.44 -3.32 5.77
N GLN A 207 -16.61 -4.35 5.66
CA GLN A 207 -15.44 -4.54 6.52
C GLN A 207 -14.17 -4.60 5.68
N PHE A 208 -13.23 -3.72 5.99
CA PHE A 208 -11.84 -3.81 5.49
C PHE A 208 -10.92 -4.39 6.56
N VAL A 209 -10.03 -5.27 6.12
CA VAL A 209 -8.99 -5.88 6.96
C VAL A 209 -7.68 -5.83 6.19
N SER A 210 -6.61 -5.24 6.73
CA SER A 210 -5.30 -5.15 6.05
C SER A 210 -4.20 -5.82 6.86
N LEU A 211 -3.48 -6.75 6.23
CA LEU A 211 -2.37 -7.49 6.82
C LEU A 211 -1.03 -6.96 6.33
N GLN A 212 -0.46 -6.00 7.03
CA GLN A 212 0.85 -5.42 6.72
C GLN A 212 1.98 -6.44 6.73
N ALA A 213 1.89 -7.50 7.55
CA ALA A 213 2.93 -8.51 7.69
C ALA A 213 3.32 -9.17 6.37
N VAL A 214 2.40 -9.31 5.41
CA VAL A 214 2.69 -9.87 4.08
C VAL A 214 3.74 -9.04 3.36
N SER A 215 3.54 -7.72 3.30
CA SER A 215 4.48 -6.78 2.68
C SER A 215 5.86 -6.81 3.36
N VAL A 216 5.89 -6.84 4.71
CA VAL A 216 7.15 -6.90 5.47
C VAL A 216 7.93 -8.18 5.19
N VAL A 217 7.26 -9.34 5.21
CA VAL A 217 7.91 -10.65 4.95
C VAL A 217 8.41 -10.74 3.50
N LEU A 218 7.61 -10.29 2.53
CA LEU A 218 8.00 -10.27 1.12
C LEU A 218 9.21 -9.34 0.88
N ARG A 219 9.22 -8.15 1.47
CA ARG A 219 10.36 -7.24 1.40
C ARG A 219 11.67 -7.89 1.87
N ARG A 220 11.61 -8.75 2.89
CA ARG A 220 12.79 -9.36 3.52
C ARG A 220 13.24 -10.66 2.87
N LEU A 221 12.31 -11.46 2.35
CA LEU A 221 12.57 -12.86 1.95
C LEU A 221 12.15 -13.22 0.52
N CYS A 222 11.59 -12.30 -0.28
CA CYS A 222 11.04 -12.60 -1.60
C CYS A 222 12.07 -13.26 -2.52
N ARG A 223 13.23 -12.65 -2.69
CA ARG A 223 14.30 -13.18 -3.56
C ARG A 223 14.79 -14.54 -3.10
N GLU A 224 14.97 -14.71 -1.78
CA GLU A 224 15.46 -15.96 -1.21
C GLU A 224 14.47 -17.10 -1.38
N TYR A 225 13.19 -16.82 -1.17
CA TYR A 225 12.13 -17.79 -1.42
C TYR A 225 12.07 -18.21 -2.90
N LEU A 226 12.13 -17.28 -3.83
CA LEU A 226 12.12 -17.59 -5.26
C LEU A 226 13.37 -18.38 -5.68
N ASN A 227 14.54 -18.03 -5.14
CA ASN A 227 15.80 -18.76 -5.39
C ASN A 227 15.80 -20.19 -4.80
N SER A 228 15.14 -20.41 -3.65
CA SER A 228 15.07 -21.74 -3.03
C SER A 228 14.36 -22.77 -3.92
N LYS A 229 13.47 -22.35 -4.81
CA LYS A 229 12.82 -23.21 -5.81
C LYS A 229 13.75 -23.65 -6.94
N GLY A 230 14.75 -22.82 -7.28
CA GLY A 230 15.77 -23.15 -8.27
C GLY A 230 16.95 -23.99 -7.73
N GLY A 231 16.88 -24.43 -6.46
CA GLY A 231 17.93 -25.23 -5.80
C GLY A 231 19.12 -24.42 -5.29
N GLY A 232 19.09 -23.09 -5.34
CA GLY A 232 20.21 -22.20 -4.94
C GLY A 232 19.99 -21.38 -3.66
N GLY A 233 18.83 -21.51 -2.99
CA GLY A 233 18.46 -20.72 -1.80
C GLY A 233 18.63 -21.48 -0.48
N ASP A 234 18.57 -20.74 0.64
CA ASP A 234 18.58 -21.31 1.98
C ASP A 234 17.24 -22.01 2.27
N VAL A 235 17.28 -23.33 2.41
CA VAL A 235 16.09 -24.19 2.66
C VAL A 235 15.37 -23.79 3.93
N LYS A 236 16.08 -23.42 5.01
CA LYS A 236 15.49 -23.05 6.29
C LYS A 236 14.72 -21.72 6.21
N ARG A 237 15.29 -20.73 5.54
CA ARG A 237 14.61 -19.45 5.32
C ARG A 237 13.39 -19.61 4.43
N GLY A 238 13.48 -20.46 3.40
CA GLY A 238 12.32 -20.85 2.59
C GLY A 238 11.20 -21.50 3.43
N GLU A 239 11.54 -22.32 4.43
CA GLU A 239 10.55 -22.93 5.31
C GLU A 239 9.91 -21.93 6.27
N LEU A 240 10.66 -20.97 6.80
CA LEU A 240 10.10 -19.87 7.60
C LEU A 240 9.11 -19.03 6.78
N PHE A 241 9.43 -18.75 5.52
CA PHE A 241 8.53 -18.06 4.61
C PHE A 241 7.24 -18.85 4.38
N ARG A 242 7.35 -20.17 4.07
CA ARG A 242 6.19 -21.06 3.93
C ARG A 242 5.34 -21.15 5.20
N LYS A 243 5.97 -21.23 6.38
CA LYS A 243 5.27 -21.24 7.68
C LYS A 243 4.38 -20.02 7.84
N PHE A 244 4.90 -18.83 7.53
CA PHE A 244 4.12 -17.58 7.59
C PHE A 244 2.92 -17.62 6.64
N PHE A 245 3.11 -18.00 5.37
CA PHE A 245 2.01 -18.01 4.40
C PHE A 245 0.96 -19.11 4.66
N ARG A 246 1.34 -20.25 5.22
CA ARG A 246 0.35 -21.24 5.72
C ARG A 246 -0.54 -20.63 6.81
N ARG A 247 0.02 -19.80 7.67
CA ARG A 247 -0.79 -19.12 8.68
C ARG A 247 -1.70 -18.05 8.07
N CYS A 248 -1.24 -17.32 7.07
CA CYS A 248 -2.08 -16.39 6.31
C CYS A 248 -3.25 -17.12 5.62
N ASP A 249 -3.01 -18.28 5.01
CA ASP A 249 -4.05 -19.10 4.37
C ASP A 249 -5.14 -19.51 5.36
N GLN A 250 -4.77 -19.94 6.56
CA GLN A 250 -5.70 -20.28 7.64
C GLN A 250 -6.54 -19.08 8.07
N MET A 251 -5.91 -17.92 8.23
CA MET A 251 -6.59 -16.66 8.58
C MET A 251 -7.60 -16.27 7.51
N LEU A 252 -7.22 -16.30 6.23
CA LEU A 252 -8.11 -15.97 5.12
C LEU A 252 -9.38 -16.84 5.13
N ASN A 253 -9.23 -18.14 5.32
CA ASN A 253 -10.37 -19.06 5.38
C ASN A 253 -11.35 -18.68 6.50
N ARG A 254 -10.84 -18.31 7.66
CA ARG A 254 -11.68 -17.97 8.82
C ARG A 254 -12.32 -16.59 8.67
N VAL A 255 -11.55 -15.58 8.29
CA VAL A 255 -12.05 -14.20 8.15
C VAL A 255 -13.06 -14.09 7.01
N LEU A 256 -12.83 -14.76 5.89
CA LEU A 256 -13.75 -14.78 4.76
C LEU A 256 -14.92 -15.77 4.94
N GLY A 257 -14.89 -16.59 5.99
CA GLY A 257 -15.91 -17.62 6.22
C GLY A 257 -15.96 -18.68 5.12
N ILE A 258 -14.79 -19.00 4.55
CA ILE A 258 -14.66 -20.04 3.52
C ILE A 258 -14.52 -21.37 4.26
N HIS A 259 -15.63 -22.06 4.47
CA HIS A 259 -15.61 -23.38 5.11
C HIS A 259 -15.25 -24.46 4.08
N SER A 260 -14.22 -25.25 4.38
CA SER A 260 -14.09 -26.56 3.78
C SER A 260 -15.31 -27.40 4.21
N SER A 261 -15.89 -28.14 3.28
CA SER A 261 -17.10 -28.96 3.49
C SER A 261 -17.00 -30.01 4.62
N SER A 262 -15.89 -30.04 5.34
CA SER A 262 -15.58 -31.00 6.43
C SER A 262 -15.56 -30.40 7.85
N SER A 263 -15.78 -29.08 8.04
CA SER A 263 -15.66 -28.50 9.38
C SER A 263 -16.95 -28.60 10.20
N ALA A 264 -16.82 -29.11 11.44
CA ALA A 264 -17.89 -29.34 12.40
C ALA A 264 -18.69 -28.09 12.82
N SER A 265 -18.21 -26.88 12.47
CA SER A 265 -18.87 -25.60 12.77
C SER A 265 -20.15 -25.33 11.99
N GLN A 266 -20.42 -26.07 10.90
CA GLN A 266 -21.73 -26.02 10.22
C GLN A 266 -22.88 -26.69 11.01
N ARG A 267 -22.56 -27.45 12.07
CA ARG A 267 -23.58 -28.19 12.85
C ARG A 267 -24.48 -27.31 13.71
N PHE A 268 -24.17 -26.02 13.89
CA PHE A 268 -24.92 -25.12 14.77
C PHE A 268 -25.78 -24.06 14.05
N ARG A 269 -25.79 -24.02 12.71
CA ARG A 269 -26.80 -23.20 12.01
C ARG A 269 -27.95 -24.09 11.58
N PRO A 270 -29.20 -23.72 11.92
CA PRO A 270 -30.37 -24.38 11.34
C PRO A 270 -30.28 -24.28 9.81
N ALA A 271 -30.47 -25.38 9.11
CA ALA A 271 -30.42 -25.45 7.65
C ALA A 271 -31.47 -24.56 6.94
N SER A 272 -32.31 -23.87 7.68
CA SER A 272 -33.42 -23.05 7.21
C SER A 272 -33.08 -21.55 7.01
N GLN A 273 -31.91 -21.06 7.41
CA GLN A 273 -31.56 -19.66 7.17
C GLN A 273 -30.25 -19.56 6.36
N PRO A 274 -30.31 -19.16 5.07
CA PRO A 274 -29.13 -18.85 4.31
C PRO A 274 -28.39 -17.70 5.00
N GLY A 275 -27.06 -17.77 5.07
CA GLY A 275 -26.24 -16.68 5.59
C GLY A 275 -26.37 -15.42 4.71
N PRO A 276 -25.95 -14.25 5.19
CA PRO A 276 -26.06 -13.00 4.44
C PRO A 276 -25.35 -13.14 3.07
N ARG A 277 -25.96 -12.56 2.04
CA ARG A 277 -25.32 -12.43 0.71
C ARG A 277 -24.02 -11.64 0.86
N THR A 278 -22.92 -12.34 0.86
CA THR A 278 -21.61 -11.76 1.13
C THR A 278 -20.75 -11.73 -0.12
N LEU A 279 -20.22 -10.55 -0.45
CA LEU A 279 -19.15 -10.35 -1.42
C LEU A 279 -17.80 -10.42 -0.67
N ARG A 280 -16.90 -11.27 -1.14
CA ARG A 280 -15.56 -11.43 -0.59
C ARG A 280 -14.55 -10.92 -1.58
N ILE A 281 -13.67 -10.05 -1.14
CA ILE A 281 -12.67 -9.42 -1.98
C ILE A 281 -11.30 -9.61 -1.33
N ILE A 282 -10.35 -10.20 -2.05
CA ILE A 282 -8.94 -10.18 -1.68
C ILE A 282 -8.25 -9.23 -2.65
N VAL A 283 -7.44 -8.32 -2.09
CA VAL A 283 -6.66 -7.38 -2.88
C VAL A 283 -5.21 -7.36 -2.44
N SER A 284 -4.32 -7.24 -3.41
CA SER A 284 -2.96 -6.78 -3.22
C SER A 284 -2.74 -5.60 -4.15
N SER A 285 -2.39 -4.45 -3.62
CA SER A 285 -2.33 -3.21 -4.39
C SER A 285 -1.09 -3.12 -5.29
N PHE A 286 -0.04 -3.88 -4.99
CA PHE A 286 1.19 -4.04 -5.78
C PHE A 286 1.83 -5.38 -5.44
N GLY A 287 2.80 -5.83 -6.26
CA GLY A 287 3.59 -7.04 -6.00
C GLY A 287 4.96 -6.74 -5.40
N TYR A 288 5.68 -7.78 -5.01
CA TYR A 288 7.13 -7.75 -4.74
C TYR A 288 7.85 -8.65 -5.75
N GLY A 289 9.01 -8.17 -6.20
CA GLY A 289 9.96 -8.94 -6.99
C GLY A 289 11.36 -8.94 -6.37
N PRO A 290 12.28 -9.79 -6.87
CA PRO A 290 13.63 -9.89 -6.33
C PRO A 290 14.40 -8.57 -6.43
N GLN A 291 15.06 -8.17 -5.35
CA GLN A 291 15.92 -6.99 -5.36
C GLN A 291 17.18 -7.22 -6.21
N ARG A 292 17.46 -6.35 -7.18
CA ARG A 292 18.66 -6.32 -8.02
C ARG A 292 19.65 -5.26 -7.56
N GLY A 293 19.16 -4.16 -6.99
CA GLY A 293 20.00 -3.05 -6.56
C GLY A 293 19.26 -1.90 -5.92
N ARG A 294 20.01 -0.82 -5.67
CA ARG A 294 19.54 0.43 -5.10
C ARG A 294 19.98 1.61 -5.94
N ILE A 295 19.17 2.62 -6.02
CA ILE A 295 19.42 3.85 -6.77
C ILE A 295 19.27 5.05 -5.85
N SER A 296 20.22 5.99 -5.90
CA SER A 296 20.10 7.29 -5.24
C SER A 296 19.98 8.40 -6.29
N VAL A 297 18.79 8.92 -6.45
CA VAL A 297 18.51 10.04 -7.40
C VAL A 297 19.31 11.28 -7.02
N ASN A 298 19.35 11.63 -5.74
CA ASN A 298 20.11 12.78 -5.28
C ASN A 298 21.63 12.63 -5.50
N ALA A 299 22.18 11.40 -5.48
CA ALA A 299 23.58 11.17 -5.81
C ALA A 299 23.87 11.42 -7.32
N PHE A 300 22.93 11.07 -8.22
CA PHE A 300 23.02 11.44 -9.63
C PHE A 300 22.96 12.96 -9.82
N LEU A 301 21.96 13.62 -9.21
CA LEU A 301 21.82 15.07 -9.28
C LEU A 301 23.07 15.79 -8.72
N GLN A 302 23.67 15.26 -7.67
CA GLN A 302 24.94 15.79 -7.12
C GLN A 302 26.10 15.60 -8.09
N LYS A 303 26.25 14.43 -8.71
CA LYS A 303 27.26 14.16 -9.75
C LYS A 303 27.14 15.13 -10.93
N TRP A 304 25.93 15.55 -11.27
CA TRP A 304 25.67 16.50 -12.35
C TRP A 304 25.72 17.97 -11.93
N GLY A 305 26.02 18.26 -10.65
CA GLY A 305 26.08 19.65 -10.11
C GLY A 305 24.73 20.31 -9.95
N LEU A 306 23.64 19.54 -9.93
CA LEU A 306 22.27 20.04 -9.79
C LEU A 306 21.74 19.97 -8.35
N PHE A 307 22.41 19.22 -7.48
CA PHE A 307 22.07 19.03 -6.07
C PHE A 307 23.29 19.23 -5.19
N LYS A 308 23.09 19.87 -4.03
CA LYS A 308 24.10 20.01 -3.01
C LYS A 308 23.56 19.65 -1.64
N SER A 309 24.18 18.67 -0.98
CA SER A 309 23.87 18.36 0.43
C SER A 309 24.59 19.30 1.39
N ILE A 310 23.99 19.53 2.56
CA ILE A 310 24.65 20.25 3.66
C ILE A 310 25.88 19.48 4.11
N GLY A 311 27.03 20.15 4.27
CA GLY A 311 28.28 19.51 4.65
C GLY A 311 28.26 18.87 6.05
N ALA A 312 29.12 17.87 6.29
CA ALA A 312 29.15 17.09 7.53
C ALA A 312 29.30 17.94 8.81
N LEU A 313 30.07 19.01 8.76
CA LEU A 313 30.23 19.96 9.87
C LEU A 313 28.94 20.71 10.23
N MET A 314 28.17 21.12 9.23
CA MET A 314 26.86 21.75 9.42
C MET A 314 25.82 20.76 9.96
N ARG A 315 25.91 19.48 9.58
CA ARG A 315 25.07 18.41 10.14
C ARG A 315 25.30 18.20 11.63
N VAL A 316 26.57 18.25 12.08
CA VAL A 316 26.92 18.07 13.50
C VAL A 316 26.45 19.25 14.33
N SER A 317 26.70 20.51 13.89
CA SER A 317 26.24 21.68 14.61
C SER A 317 24.71 21.78 14.70
N ARG A 318 24.00 21.40 13.61
CA ARG A 318 22.54 21.37 13.58
C ARG A 318 21.95 20.25 14.46
N ARG A 319 22.59 19.07 14.52
CA ARG A 319 22.23 18.00 15.47
C ARG A 319 22.44 18.41 16.92
N LEU A 320 23.55 19.10 17.24
CA LEU A 320 23.81 19.61 18.58
C LEU A 320 22.75 20.65 19.00
N PHE A 321 22.41 21.58 18.10
CA PHE A 321 21.38 22.60 18.35
C PHE A 321 19.99 21.95 18.59
N LEU A 322 19.63 20.91 17.85
CA LEU A 322 18.34 20.19 18.02
C LEU A 322 18.30 19.35 19.30
N MET A 323 19.45 18.91 19.82
CA MET A 323 19.53 18.19 21.10
C MET A 323 19.27 19.10 22.32
N THR A 324 19.33 20.40 22.15
CA THR A 324 19.04 21.39 23.20
C THR A 324 17.58 21.84 23.23
N GLN A 325 16.76 21.39 22.28
CA GLN A 325 15.32 21.65 22.24
C GLN A 325 14.53 20.43 22.74
N ASP A 326 13.44 20.71 23.44
CA ASP A 326 12.60 19.72 24.14
C ASP A 326 12.25 18.50 23.28
N ALA A 327 12.47 17.31 23.80
CA ALA A 327 12.24 16.02 23.15
C ALA A 327 10.76 15.70 22.88
N SER A 328 9.83 16.57 23.26
CA SER A 328 8.38 16.39 23.11
C SER A 328 7.85 16.71 21.69
N GLN A 329 8.65 17.35 20.85
CA GLN A 329 8.28 17.55 19.44
C GLN A 329 8.88 16.39 18.62
N ALA A 330 8.01 15.51 18.12
CA ALA A 330 8.38 14.49 17.15
C ALA A 330 9.25 15.12 16.05
N ARG A 331 10.52 14.66 15.95
CA ARG A 331 11.51 15.20 15.01
C ARG A 331 10.94 15.17 13.60
N LYS A 332 10.59 16.32 13.06
CA LYS A 332 10.24 16.44 11.64
C LYS A 332 11.48 16.04 10.83
N PRO A 333 11.36 15.14 9.86
CA PRO A 333 12.48 14.78 9.01
C PRO A 333 12.95 16.03 8.25
N GLU A 334 14.15 16.49 8.57
CA GLU A 334 14.73 17.64 7.91
C GLU A 334 15.45 17.25 6.63
N LEU A 335 15.23 18.04 5.59
CA LEU A 335 15.95 17.89 4.33
C LEU A 335 17.35 18.47 4.47
N GLU A 336 18.37 17.63 4.28
CA GLU A 336 19.79 18.03 4.32
C GLU A 336 20.21 18.64 2.97
N ILE A 337 19.55 19.74 2.55
CA ILE A 337 19.72 20.38 1.24
C ILE A 337 20.31 21.78 1.40
N GLU A 338 21.38 22.08 0.65
CA GLU A 338 21.90 23.42 0.46
C GLU A 338 21.12 24.10 -0.68
N TRP A 339 20.03 24.76 -0.29
CA TRP A 339 19.04 25.31 -1.23
C TRP A 339 19.60 26.33 -2.22
N SER A 340 20.57 27.14 -1.80
CA SER A 340 21.20 28.18 -2.64
C SER A 340 22.02 27.62 -3.82
N GLN A 341 22.35 26.31 -3.77
CA GLN A 341 23.15 25.61 -4.79
C GLN A 341 22.42 24.41 -5.42
N THR A 342 21.14 24.21 -5.10
CA THR A 342 20.36 23.07 -5.56
C THR A 342 19.32 23.52 -6.57
N GLN A 343 19.39 23.00 -7.82
CA GLN A 343 18.41 23.26 -8.87
C GLN A 343 17.32 22.19 -8.94
N ALA A 344 17.67 20.92 -8.62
CA ALA A 344 16.74 19.80 -8.62
C ALA A 344 17.03 18.86 -7.44
N PHE A 345 16.02 18.25 -6.86
CA PHE A 345 16.15 17.40 -5.68
C PHE A 345 15.01 16.39 -5.57
N GLN A 346 15.27 15.27 -4.89
CA GLN A 346 14.27 14.33 -4.44
C GLN A 346 14.10 14.46 -2.91
N PRO A 347 12.93 14.92 -2.42
CA PRO A 347 12.74 15.22 -1.00
C PRO A 347 12.51 13.98 -0.14
N PHE A 348 11.90 12.91 -0.68
CA PHE A 348 11.61 11.68 0.02
C PHE A 348 11.78 10.48 -0.89
N TYR A 349 11.91 9.29 -0.30
CA TYR A 349 12.17 8.05 -1.02
C TYR A 349 10.92 7.18 -1.08
N GLY A 350 10.76 6.46 -2.17
CA GLY A 350 9.62 5.61 -2.43
C GLY A 350 9.90 4.67 -3.61
N PRO A 351 8.88 3.99 -4.13
CA PRO A 351 9.03 3.11 -5.29
C PRO A 351 9.36 3.86 -6.59
N CYS A 352 9.07 5.16 -6.64
CA CYS A 352 9.43 6.05 -7.74
C CYS A 352 10.33 7.19 -7.27
N GLY A 353 11.13 7.75 -8.18
CA GLY A 353 11.86 8.99 -7.97
C GLY A 353 10.95 10.20 -8.22
N TYR A 354 10.74 10.99 -7.20
CA TYR A 354 9.96 12.22 -7.25
C TYR A 354 10.88 13.40 -7.27
N VAL A 355 11.22 13.90 -8.46
CA VAL A 355 12.15 15.02 -8.61
C VAL A 355 11.37 16.33 -8.70
N TYR A 356 11.77 17.28 -7.85
CA TYR A 356 11.28 18.65 -7.82
C TYR A 356 12.38 19.58 -8.31
N LEU A 357 12.00 20.58 -9.10
CA LEU A 357 12.87 21.69 -9.44
C LEU A 357 12.74 22.77 -8.37
N ASN A 358 13.85 23.29 -7.90
CA ASN A 358 13.87 24.37 -6.93
C ASN A 358 13.50 25.71 -7.60
N LEU A 359 12.20 25.84 -7.95
CA LEU A 359 11.65 26.89 -8.77
C LEU A 359 11.44 28.18 -8.00
N ARG A 360 11.92 29.31 -8.52
CA ARG A 360 11.73 30.63 -7.92
C ARG A 360 10.25 31.00 -7.91
N GLY A 361 9.75 31.37 -6.75
CA GLY A 361 8.35 31.74 -6.52
C GLY A 361 7.42 30.57 -6.15
N ARG A 362 7.84 29.31 -6.34
CA ARG A 362 7.12 28.12 -5.87
C ARG A 362 7.76 27.54 -4.60
N GLU A 363 9.05 27.25 -4.65
CA GLU A 363 9.81 26.82 -3.47
C GLU A 363 10.28 28.00 -2.65
N LYS A 364 10.27 27.85 -1.32
CA LYS A 364 10.68 28.88 -0.34
C LYS A 364 12.04 29.52 -0.67
N SER A 365 12.98 28.71 -1.15
CA SER A 365 14.35 29.13 -1.47
C SER A 365 14.70 28.83 -2.93
N GLY A 366 13.72 28.97 -3.83
CA GLY A 366 13.86 28.67 -5.25
C GLY A 366 14.91 29.51 -5.97
N ILE A 367 15.76 28.84 -6.76
CA ILE A 367 16.82 29.49 -7.54
C ILE A 367 16.62 29.36 -9.06
N VAL A 368 15.88 28.37 -9.53
CA VAL A 368 15.59 28.18 -10.96
C VAL A 368 14.57 29.23 -11.41
N PRO A 369 14.90 30.12 -12.35
CA PRO A 369 13.93 31.08 -12.87
C PRO A 369 12.80 30.36 -13.65
N SER A 370 11.58 30.89 -13.61
CA SER A 370 10.43 30.30 -14.31
C SER A 370 10.66 30.18 -15.84
N GLY A 371 11.33 31.15 -16.45
CA GLY A 371 11.68 31.09 -17.87
C GLY A 371 12.72 30.01 -18.25
N ARG A 372 13.36 29.35 -17.29
CA ARG A 372 14.29 28.24 -17.51
C ARG A 372 13.72 26.90 -17.02
N TYR A 373 12.48 26.87 -16.59
CA TYR A 373 11.85 25.67 -16.04
C TYR A 373 11.93 24.47 -16.99
N ASP A 374 11.44 24.63 -18.22
CA ASP A 374 11.41 23.55 -19.20
C ASP A 374 12.84 23.12 -19.62
N GLU A 375 13.77 24.06 -19.80
CA GLU A 375 15.17 23.78 -20.13
C GLU A 375 15.81 22.88 -19.06
N VAL A 376 15.67 23.24 -17.78
CA VAL A 376 16.26 22.48 -16.67
C VAL A 376 15.58 21.12 -16.52
N ARG A 377 14.23 21.07 -16.58
CA ARG A 377 13.47 19.83 -16.51
C ARG A 377 13.87 18.85 -17.59
N ASP A 378 13.83 19.30 -18.86
CA ASP A 378 14.11 18.44 -20.00
C ASP A 378 15.59 17.98 -20.02
N SER A 379 16.53 18.82 -19.55
CA SER A 379 17.93 18.42 -19.33
C SER A 379 18.07 17.31 -18.27
N VAL A 380 17.35 17.42 -17.16
CA VAL A 380 17.35 16.39 -16.09
C VAL A 380 16.75 15.09 -16.62
N MET A 381 15.61 15.18 -17.30
CA MET A 381 14.94 14.02 -17.92
C MET A 381 15.84 13.29 -18.91
N ALA A 382 16.48 14.01 -19.82
CA ALA A 382 17.38 13.44 -20.83
C ALA A 382 18.54 12.67 -20.19
N ARG A 383 19.13 13.19 -19.11
CA ARG A 383 20.21 12.53 -18.38
C ARG A 383 19.74 11.23 -17.72
N PHE A 384 18.61 11.25 -17.00
CA PHE A 384 18.07 10.02 -16.38
C PHE A 384 17.65 8.98 -17.42
N SER A 385 17.10 9.39 -18.55
CA SER A 385 16.69 8.50 -19.64
C SER A 385 17.89 7.79 -20.31
N ALA A 386 19.11 8.34 -20.19
CA ALA A 386 20.32 7.76 -20.75
C ALA A 386 21.09 6.86 -19.76
N GLU A 387 20.75 6.89 -18.47
CA GLU A 387 21.48 6.11 -17.46
C GLU A 387 21.21 4.62 -17.60
N LYS A 388 22.28 3.83 -17.54
CA LYS A 388 22.27 2.36 -17.66
C LYS A 388 22.64 1.68 -16.35
N ILE A 389 22.19 0.46 -16.19
CA ILE A 389 22.62 -0.41 -15.10
C ILE A 389 24.12 -0.69 -15.25
N PRO A 390 24.93 -0.52 -14.19
CA PRO A 390 26.36 -0.78 -14.26
C PRO A 390 26.67 -2.19 -14.80
N GLY A 391 27.51 -2.25 -15.84
CA GLY A 391 27.87 -3.50 -16.50
C GLY A 391 26.82 -4.13 -17.41
N SER A 392 25.78 -3.38 -17.80
CA SER A 392 24.69 -3.81 -18.69
C SER A 392 24.33 -2.73 -19.70
N ASP A 393 23.69 -3.12 -20.79
CA ASP A 393 23.07 -2.20 -21.75
C ASP A 393 21.61 -1.84 -21.38
N GLU A 394 21.07 -2.47 -20.35
CA GLU A 394 19.70 -2.22 -19.84
C GLU A 394 19.62 -0.82 -19.22
N LEU A 395 18.54 -0.09 -19.51
CA LEU A 395 18.28 1.22 -18.90
C LEU A 395 17.98 1.10 -17.41
N LEU A 396 18.49 2.04 -16.62
CA LEU A 396 18.31 2.08 -15.17
C LEU A 396 16.88 2.49 -14.76
N PHE A 397 16.21 3.27 -15.63
CA PHE A 397 14.82 3.69 -15.43
C PHE A 397 13.95 3.16 -16.56
N GLN A 398 12.84 2.51 -16.19
CA GLN A 398 11.84 2.01 -17.14
C GLN A 398 11.11 3.16 -17.84
N SER A 399 10.82 4.23 -17.09
CA SER A 399 10.30 5.48 -17.65
C SER A 399 10.81 6.69 -16.88
N VAL A 400 10.89 7.82 -17.61
CA VAL A 400 11.21 9.16 -17.09
C VAL A 400 10.15 10.08 -17.68
N GLU A 401 9.22 10.53 -16.85
CA GLU A 401 8.02 11.20 -17.31
C GLU A 401 7.85 12.56 -16.62
N ARG A 402 7.18 13.48 -17.31
CA ARG A 402 6.78 14.76 -16.71
C ARG A 402 5.66 14.51 -15.70
N GLY A 403 5.69 15.23 -14.59
CA GLY A 403 4.66 15.12 -13.56
C GLY A 403 3.26 15.40 -14.12
N GLU A 404 3.12 16.44 -14.95
CA GLU A 404 1.85 16.82 -15.58
C GLU A 404 1.27 15.74 -16.52
N ASP A 405 2.11 14.88 -17.11
CA ASP A 405 1.65 13.80 -18.00
C ASP A 405 1.07 12.62 -17.21
N ILE A 406 1.62 12.37 -15.98
CA ILE A 406 1.14 11.30 -15.09
C ILE A 406 -0.07 11.77 -14.27
N TYR A 407 0.00 12.99 -13.75
CA TYR A 407 -1.02 13.55 -12.87
C TYR A 407 -1.85 14.56 -13.64
N ALA A 408 -2.82 14.15 -14.41
CA ALA A 408 -3.75 15.08 -15.06
C ALA A 408 -4.39 16.00 -14.00
N GLN A 409 -3.71 17.11 -13.67
CA GLN A 409 -3.98 17.94 -12.50
C GLN A 409 -5.34 18.60 -12.62
N LYS A 410 -6.24 18.22 -11.71
CA LYS A 410 -7.52 18.92 -11.50
C LYS A 410 -7.50 19.82 -10.26
N ILE A 411 -6.47 19.70 -9.41
CA ILE A 411 -6.31 20.44 -8.15
C ILE A 411 -4.88 20.98 -8.08
N GLU A 412 -4.68 22.16 -7.47
CA GLU A 412 -3.35 22.73 -7.18
C GLU A 412 -2.64 21.90 -6.09
N LEU A 413 -2.11 20.76 -6.49
CA LEU A 413 -1.30 19.90 -5.64
C LEU A 413 0.17 20.15 -5.94
N ASN A 414 1.00 20.20 -4.90
CA ASN A 414 2.45 20.29 -5.07
C ASN A 414 3.03 18.92 -5.47
N LEU A 415 2.78 18.54 -6.72
CA LEU A 415 3.23 17.28 -7.31
C LEU A 415 4.66 17.42 -7.88
N PRO A 416 5.43 16.33 -8.02
CA PRO A 416 6.77 16.37 -8.57
C PRO A 416 6.79 16.82 -10.03
N ASP A 417 7.86 17.50 -10.44
CA ASP A 417 8.06 17.95 -11.82
C ASP A 417 8.44 16.80 -12.74
N ILE A 418 9.17 15.78 -12.21
CA ILE A 418 9.60 14.59 -12.94
C ILE A 418 9.34 13.37 -12.07
N VAL A 419 8.83 12.32 -12.71
CA VAL A 419 8.65 11.00 -12.07
C VAL A 419 9.56 9.99 -12.75
N LEU A 420 10.38 9.31 -11.95
CA LEU A 420 11.33 8.30 -12.41
C LEU A 420 10.83 6.92 -11.96
N VAL A 421 10.50 6.05 -12.89
CA VAL A 421 10.15 4.66 -12.58
C VAL A 421 11.41 3.81 -12.77
N PRO A 422 11.97 3.22 -11.70
CA PRO A 422 13.19 2.43 -11.81
C PRO A 422 12.94 1.14 -12.60
N ALA A 423 14.00 0.57 -13.15
CA ALA A 423 13.97 -0.77 -13.73
C ALA A 423 13.54 -1.80 -12.66
N PRO A 424 12.83 -2.89 -13.06
CA PRO A 424 12.38 -3.91 -12.11
C PRO A 424 13.52 -4.44 -11.23
N GLY A 425 13.25 -4.54 -9.93
CA GLY A 425 14.20 -5.01 -8.95
C GLY A 425 15.10 -3.92 -8.33
N PHE A 426 14.95 -2.66 -8.70
CA PHE A 426 15.69 -1.56 -8.07
C PHE A 426 14.83 -0.77 -7.08
N GLU A 427 15.42 -0.47 -5.92
CA GLU A 427 14.84 0.35 -4.85
C GLU A 427 15.48 1.74 -4.84
N LEU A 428 14.66 2.77 -4.66
CA LEU A 428 15.16 4.15 -4.51
C LEU A 428 15.44 4.46 -3.04
N VAL A 429 16.67 4.89 -2.77
CA VAL A 429 17.17 5.10 -1.41
C VAL A 429 17.98 6.40 -1.28
N SER A 430 18.23 6.80 -0.03
CA SER A 430 19.29 7.78 0.27
C SER A 430 20.62 7.05 0.41
N ALA A 431 21.51 7.20 -0.56
CA ALA A 431 22.84 6.63 -0.53
C ALA A 431 23.88 7.60 -1.11
N LEU A 432 25.16 7.37 -0.78
CA LEU A 432 26.27 8.16 -1.32
C LEU A 432 26.55 7.81 -2.79
N ASN A 433 26.42 6.53 -3.13
CA ASN A 433 26.60 6.05 -4.49
C ASN A 433 25.30 6.17 -5.28
N ALA A 434 25.41 6.52 -6.55
CA ALA A 434 24.26 6.67 -7.44
C ALA A 434 23.55 5.34 -7.71
N VAL A 435 24.33 4.24 -7.87
CA VAL A 435 23.82 2.87 -8.04
C VAL A 435 24.64 1.90 -7.19
N GLU A 436 23.94 1.02 -6.49
CA GLU A 436 24.52 -0.11 -5.77
C GLU A 436 23.82 -1.39 -6.21
N LEU A 437 24.59 -2.33 -6.83
CA LEU A 437 24.07 -3.65 -7.15
C LEU A 437 23.98 -4.50 -5.89
N SER A 438 22.88 -5.23 -5.73
CA SER A 438 22.61 -6.03 -4.54
C SER A 438 22.67 -7.53 -4.84
N SER A 439 23.38 -8.26 -3.98
CA SER A 439 23.31 -9.72 -3.89
C SER A 439 22.36 -10.19 -2.77
N GLY A 440 21.64 -9.27 -2.11
CA GLY A 440 20.78 -9.56 -0.95
C GLY A 440 19.57 -10.43 -1.24
N CYS A 441 18.89 -10.88 -0.19
CA CYS A 441 17.73 -11.79 -0.23
C CYS A 441 16.37 -11.06 -0.31
N GLY A 442 16.36 -9.72 -0.28
CA GLY A 442 15.18 -8.90 -0.20
C GLY A 442 14.32 -8.85 -1.46
N GLY A 443 13.13 -8.26 -1.30
CA GLY A 443 12.22 -7.90 -2.37
C GLY A 443 12.04 -6.39 -2.46
N VAL A 444 11.67 -5.92 -3.64
CA VAL A 444 11.28 -4.54 -3.90
C VAL A 444 9.87 -4.48 -4.46
N PRO A 445 9.10 -3.43 -4.16
CA PRO A 445 7.78 -3.24 -4.77
C PRO A 445 7.89 -3.18 -6.29
N GLN A 446 6.93 -3.82 -6.96
CA GLN A 446 6.80 -3.78 -8.42
C GLN A 446 5.34 -3.66 -8.84
N ALA A 447 5.10 -3.21 -10.07
CA ALA A 447 3.77 -3.12 -10.65
C ALA A 447 3.07 -4.49 -10.72
N GLY A 448 1.73 -4.47 -10.73
CA GLY A 448 0.93 -5.67 -10.84
C GLY A 448 0.53 -6.28 -9.51
N GLY A 449 -0.43 -5.65 -8.85
CA GLY A 449 -1.20 -6.25 -7.77
C GLY A 449 -2.20 -7.27 -8.28
N ILE A 450 -2.99 -7.84 -7.39
CA ILE A 450 -4.02 -8.82 -7.74
C ILE A 450 -5.36 -8.48 -7.10
N TYR A 451 -6.44 -8.93 -7.72
CA TYR A 451 -7.73 -9.02 -7.05
C TYR A 451 -8.36 -10.41 -7.26
N LEU A 452 -9.09 -10.84 -6.24
CA LEU A 452 -10.02 -11.98 -6.30
C LEU A 452 -11.34 -11.50 -5.71
N ILE A 453 -12.42 -11.65 -6.47
CA ILE A 453 -13.78 -11.28 -6.06
C ILE A 453 -14.66 -12.52 -6.14
N GLU A 454 -15.23 -12.93 -4.99
CA GLU A 454 -16.09 -14.11 -4.87
C GLU A 454 -17.41 -13.73 -4.21
N GLY A 455 -18.49 -14.33 -4.68
CA GLY A 455 -19.83 -14.18 -4.10
C GLY A 455 -20.92 -14.68 -5.01
N PRO A 456 -22.18 -14.70 -4.52
CA PRO A 456 -23.32 -14.99 -5.37
C PRO A 456 -23.38 -14.05 -6.57
N ASP A 457 -23.70 -14.56 -7.73
CA ASP A 457 -23.81 -13.80 -9.00
C ASP A 457 -22.51 -13.16 -9.51
N VAL A 458 -21.35 -13.49 -8.92
CA VAL A 458 -20.06 -13.10 -9.46
C VAL A 458 -19.66 -14.09 -10.57
N MET A 459 -19.42 -13.59 -11.76
CA MET A 459 -18.96 -14.39 -12.89
C MET A 459 -17.52 -14.84 -12.66
N VAL A 460 -17.30 -16.14 -12.66
CA VAL A 460 -15.96 -16.70 -12.57
C VAL A 460 -15.17 -16.38 -13.83
N SER A 461 -13.97 -15.84 -13.68
CA SER A 461 -13.05 -15.63 -14.78
C SER A 461 -11.85 -16.58 -14.68
N PRO A 462 -11.28 -17.01 -15.82
CA PRO A 462 -10.00 -17.69 -15.81
C PRO A 462 -8.93 -16.83 -15.16
N LYS A 463 -7.85 -17.44 -14.70
CA LYS A 463 -6.66 -16.71 -14.17
C LYS A 463 -6.28 -15.56 -15.09
N HIS A 464 -6.00 -14.39 -14.50
CA HIS A 464 -5.65 -13.15 -15.22
C HIS A 464 -6.74 -12.60 -16.16
N GLY A 465 -8.02 -12.89 -15.90
CA GLY A 465 -9.14 -12.58 -16.80
C GLY A 465 -9.42 -11.09 -17.01
N GLY A 466 -8.92 -10.17 -16.16
CA GLY A 466 -9.17 -8.75 -16.30
C GLY A 466 -8.03 -7.89 -15.76
N ILE A 467 -8.00 -6.64 -16.20
CA ILE A 467 -7.16 -5.58 -15.64
C ILE A 467 -8.10 -4.51 -15.08
N ALA A 468 -7.95 -4.19 -13.80
CA ALA A 468 -8.65 -3.11 -13.13
C ALA A 468 -7.65 -2.11 -12.54
N GLU A 469 -8.05 -0.86 -12.43
CA GLU A 469 -7.30 0.17 -11.71
C GLU A 469 -7.60 0.08 -10.21
N LEU A 470 -6.69 0.54 -9.36
CA LEU A 470 -6.94 0.61 -7.91
C LEU A 470 -8.19 1.43 -7.57
N ALA A 471 -8.41 2.51 -8.32
CA ALA A 471 -9.56 3.40 -8.16
C ALA A 471 -10.91 2.75 -8.48
N ASP A 472 -10.94 1.61 -9.17
CA ASP A 472 -12.17 0.93 -9.57
C ASP A 472 -12.85 0.19 -8.40
N LEU A 473 -12.11 -0.08 -7.31
CA LEU A 473 -12.61 -0.89 -6.20
C LEU A 473 -13.70 -0.20 -5.39
N ALA A 474 -13.52 1.08 -4.99
CA ALA A 474 -14.54 1.80 -4.21
C ALA A 474 -15.88 1.91 -4.96
N PRO A 475 -15.93 2.38 -6.23
CA PRO A 475 -17.18 2.44 -6.97
C PRO A 475 -17.79 1.04 -7.23
N THR A 476 -16.97 -0.02 -7.34
CA THR A 476 -17.45 -1.40 -7.44
C THR A 476 -18.14 -1.85 -6.13
N ILE A 477 -17.55 -1.54 -4.99
CA ILE A 477 -18.13 -1.84 -3.67
C ILE A 477 -19.45 -1.09 -3.48
N LEU A 478 -19.51 0.20 -3.84
CA LEU A 478 -20.75 0.98 -3.77
C LEU A 478 -21.84 0.38 -4.66
N ALA A 479 -21.52 0.02 -5.91
CA ALA A 479 -22.47 -0.62 -6.82
C ALA A 479 -22.95 -1.98 -6.28
N ALA A 480 -22.06 -2.78 -5.72
CA ALA A 480 -22.39 -4.08 -5.13
C ALA A 480 -23.33 -3.95 -3.91
N LEU A 481 -23.18 -2.89 -3.12
CA LEU A 481 -24.07 -2.55 -1.98
C LEU A 481 -25.34 -1.82 -2.40
N GLY A 482 -25.54 -1.51 -3.69
CA GLY A 482 -26.66 -0.76 -4.22
C GLY A 482 -26.67 0.72 -3.80
N GLN A 483 -25.50 1.29 -3.54
CA GLN A 483 -25.32 2.68 -3.10
C GLN A 483 -24.89 3.58 -4.27
N PRO A 484 -25.23 4.87 -4.23
CA PRO A 484 -24.84 5.80 -5.28
C PRO A 484 -23.32 6.06 -5.25
N ILE A 485 -22.75 6.16 -6.45
CA ILE A 485 -21.32 6.47 -6.67
C ILE A 485 -21.19 7.99 -6.81
N PRO A 486 -20.44 8.68 -5.92
CA PRO A 486 -20.27 10.12 -6.01
C PRO A 486 -19.44 10.51 -7.25
N SER A 487 -19.66 11.72 -7.77
CA SER A 487 -18.92 12.24 -8.93
C SER A 487 -17.43 12.46 -8.68
N SER A 488 -17.01 12.56 -7.42
CA SER A 488 -15.61 12.63 -7.00
C SER A 488 -14.84 11.31 -7.17
N MET A 489 -15.54 10.17 -7.29
CA MET A 489 -14.94 8.89 -7.61
C MET A 489 -14.84 8.73 -9.14
N THR A 490 -13.62 8.79 -9.67
CA THR A 490 -13.36 8.73 -11.11
C THR A 490 -13.12 7.31 -11.61
N GLY A 491 -12.84 6.37 -10.71
CA GLY A 491 -12.71 4.95 -11.02
C GLY A 491 -13.97 4.38 -11.67
N ARG A 492 -13.79 3.37 -12.50
CA ARG A 492 -14.86 2.66 -13.20
C ARG A 492 -15.36 1.48 -12.37
N PRO A 493 -16.65 1.43 -11.98
CA PRO A 493 -17.18 0.26 -11.30
C PRO A 493 -17.16 -0.96 -12.21
N MET A 494 -16.61 -2.08 -11.75
CA MET A 494 -16.52 -3.35 -12.46
C MET A 494 -17.87 -4.09 -12.47
N VAL A 495 -18.92 -3.45 -12.99
CA VAL A 495 -20.28 -4.02 -12.95
C VAL A 495 -20.47 -5.25 -13.85
N GLU A 496 -19.61 -5.38 -14.84
CA GLU A 496 -19.57 -6.50 -15.78
C GLU A 496 -19.20 -7.86 -15.14
N ILE A 497 -18.61 -7.85 -13.94
CA ILE A 497 -18.30 -9.10 -13.24
C ILE A 497 -19.51 -9.72 -12.54
N PHE A 498 -20.65 -9.03 -12.49
CA PHE A 498 -21.89 -9.51 -11.86
C PHE A 498 -22.93 -9.92 -12.88
N MET A 499 -23.67 -10.99 -12.59
CA MET A 499 -24.77 -11.45 -13.44
C MET A 499 -25.99 -11.82 -12.57
N PRO A 500 -27.07 -11.01 -12.61
CA PRO A 500 -27.24 -9.77 -13.39
C PRO A 500 -26.37 -8.62 -12.88
N SER A 501 -26.05 -7.68 -13.77
CA SER A 501 -25.22 -6.52 -13.41
C SER A 501 -26.00 -5.51 -12.55
N PRO A 502 -25.36 -4.90 -11.52
CA PRO A 502 -25.96 -3.83 -10.74
C PRO A 502 -26.23 -2.57 -11.60
N LYS A 503 -27.30 -1.87 -11.29
CA LYS A 503 -27.55 -0.55 -11.87
C LYS A 503 -26.59 0.46 -11.23
N VAL A 504 -25.79 1.14 -12.06
CA VAL A 504 -24.93 2.22 -11.58
C VAL A 504 -25.80 3.42 -11.21
N LEU A 505 -25.85 3.73 -9.92
CA LEU A 505 -26.48 4.94 -9.40
C LEU A 505 -25.40 6.01 -9.27
N ARG A 506 -25.61 7.20 -9.86
CA ARG A 506 -24.72 8.35 -9.69
C ARG A 506 -25.32 9.26 -8.62
N GLY A 507 -24.48 9.64 -7.62
CA GLY A 507 -24.79 10.61 -6.60
C GLY A 507 -24.12 11.95 -6.88
N ASN A 508 -24.64 13.00 -6.29
CA ASN A 508 -24.00 14.32 -6.32
C ASN A 508 -22.82 14.39 -5.36
#